data_17cc01ecc943b3a95c8c4b336981e3dc
#
_entry.id   17cc01ecc943b3a95c8c4b336981e3dc
#
_cell.length_a   1.000
_cell.length_b   1.000
_cell.length_c   1.000
_cell.angle_alpha   90.00
_cell.angle_beta   90.00
_cell.angle_gamma   90.00
#
_symmetry.space_group_name_H-M   'P 1'
#
loop_
_entity.id
_entity.type
_entity.pdbx_description
1 polymer ?
#
loop_
_entity_poly.entity_id
_entity_poly.type
_entity_poly.pdbx_seq_one_letter_code
_entity_poly.pdbx_strand_id
1 'polypeptide(L)'
;KNKNKARGYLYRIKNNTNYKCHNCGVNMSFNNFLKQIDPESHKHYVFEKYKDGHAGKNFQTEEPEDIFKKLSTKPVFKKAVIDLPSAYSVDVSKRYLESRAIFEGKFYYAENFQEFVNTIKPHSFEDTTYGEERIVIPLVRDGKLIGVQGRALSSNPIKYLTIMLDEDAPKIYGLD
;
A
#
# COMPACT_ATOMS: atom_id res chain seq x y z
N LYS A 1 -39.52 13.45 -4.31
CA LYS A 1 -38.22 12.93 -4.82
C LYS A 1 -37.66 11.93 -3.80
N ASN A 2 -37.38 10.70 -4.21
CA ASN A 2 -36.92 9.64 -3.32
C ASN A 2 -35.47 9.88 -2.94
N LYS A 3 -35.18 10.25 -1.68
CA LYS A 3 -33.84 10.56 -1.17
C LYS A 3 -32.86 9.36 -1.25
N ASN A 4 -33.39 8.16 -1.34
CA ASN A 4 -32.60 6.93 -1.38
C ASN A 4 -32.09 6.54 -2.79
N LYS A 5 -32.35 7.35 -3.81
CA LYS A 5 -31.92 7.11 -5.19
C LYS A 5 -31.11 8.30 -5.72
N ALA A 6 -30.03 8.66 -4.99
CA ALA A 6 -29.08 9.64 -5.49
C ALA A 6 -28.42 9.10 -6.77
N ARG A 7 -28.53 9.84 -7.89
CA ARG A 7 -27.99 9.46 -9.20
C ARG A 7 -26.88 10.39 -9.71
N GLY A 8 -26.66 11.47 -8.98
CA GLY A 8 -25.55 12.39 -9.19
C GLY A 8 -24.41 12.12 -8.24
N TYR A 9 -23.19 12.19 -8.72
CA TYR A 9 -21.99 11.99 -7.92
C TYR A 9 -20.86 12.92 -8.37
N LEU A 10 -19.98 13.24 -7.42
CA LEU A 10 -18.73 13.95 -7.66
C LEU A 10 -17.60 12.95 -7.80
N TYR A 11 -16.71 13.18 -8.76
CA TYR A 11 -15.55 12.35 -8.98
C TYR A 11 -14.34 13.22 -9.36
N ARG A 12 -13.14 12.73 -9.09
CA ARG A 12 -11.89 13.42 -9.43
C ARG A 12 -11.27 12.84 -10.71
N ILE A 13 -10.84 13.76 -11.59
CA ILE A 13 -9.91 13.44 -12.68
C ILE A 13 -8.71 14.34 -12.51
N LYS A 14 -7.54 13.76 -12.20
CA LYS A 14 -6.33 14.52 -11.85
C LYS A 14 -6.65 15.48 -10.68
N ASN A 15 -6.36 16.76 -10.83
CA ASN A 15 -6.60 17.79 -9.80
C ASN A 15 -7.98 18.45 -9.92
N ASN A 16 -8.84 18.00 -10.83
CA ASN A 16 -10.15 18.58 -11.04
C ASN A 16 -11.26 17.68 -10.53
N THR A 17 -12.20 18.29 -9.80
CA THR A 17 -13.44 17.63 -9.40
C THR A 17 -14.52 17.88 -10.46
N ASN A 18 -15.23 16.84 -10.84
CA ASN A 18 -16.31 16.88 -11.82
C ASN A 18 -17.58 16.28 -11.22
N TYR A 19 -18.72 16.70 -11.77
CA TYR A 19 -20.03 16.17 -11.46
C TYR A 19 -20.60 15.38 -12.63
N LYS A 20 -21.22 14.23 -12.36
CA LYS A 20 -21.96 13.44 -13.34
C LYS A 20 -23.26 12.93 -12.75
N CYS A 21 -24.32 12.96 -13.57
CA CYS A 21 -25.61 12.38 -13.23
C CYS A 21 -25.93 11.20 -14.16
N HIS A 22 -26.14 10.03 -13.58
CA HIS A 22 -26.50 8.82 -14.33
C HIS A 22 -27.91 8.84 -14.94
N ASN A 23 -28.79 9.72 -14.44
CA ASN A 23 -30.18 9.78 -14.90
C ASN A 23 -30.36 10.65 -16.13
N CYS A 24 -29.71 11.83 -16.15
CA CYS A 24 -29.86 12.80 -17.25
C CYS A 24 -28.60 12.90 -18.13
N GLY A 25 -27.53 12.16 -17.82
CA GLY A 25 -26.30 12.17 -18.57
C GLY A 25 -25.44 13.42 -18.42
N VAL A 26 -25.89 14.43 -17.64
CA VAL A 26 -25.14 15.67 -17.45
C VAL A 26 -23.78 15.34 -16.84
N ASN A 27 -22.73 15.90 -17.47
CA ASN A 27 -21.35 15.85 -17.01
C ASN A 27 -20.75 17.24 -17.13
N MET A 28 -20.23 17.78 -16.01
CA MET A 28 -19.68 19.12 -15.98
C MET A 28 -18.59 19.25 -14.89
N SER A 29 -17.76 20.31 -15.00
CA SER A 29 -16.79 20.64 -13.95
C SER A 29 -17.51 21.04 -12.66
N PHE A 30 -16.86 20.82 -11.50
CA PHE A 30 -17.38 21.23 -10.19
C PHE A 30 -17.65 22.73 -10.11
N ASN A 31 -16.85 23.53 -10.79
CA ASN A 31 -17.03 24.97 -10.91
C ASN A 31 -18.39 25.31 -11.55
N ASN A 32 -18.72 24.68 -12.70
CA ASN A 32 -19.98 24.89 -13.40
C ASN A 32 -21.17 24.31 -12.58
N PHE A 33 -20.98 23.20 -11.90
CA PHE A 33 -21.95 22.60 -11.02
C PHE A 33 -22.34 23.55 -9.87
N LEU A 34 -21.36 24.10 -9.14
CA LEU A 34 -21.60 25.06 -8.07
C LEU A 34 -22.29 26.31 -8.58
N LYS A 35 -21.85 26.83 -9.75
CA LYS A 35 -22.46 28.02 -10.35
C LYS A 35 -23.96 27.86 -10.60
N GLN A 36 -24.43 26.65 -10.92
CA GLN A 36 -25.83 26.37 -11.19
C GLN A 36 -26.66 26.10 -9.91
N ILE A 37 -26.05 25.50 -8.88
CA ILE A 37 -26.80 25.07 -7.68
C ILE A 37 -26.71 26.08 -6.55
N ASP A 38 -25.53 26.64 -6.34
CA ASP A 38 -25.25 27.56 -5.25
C ASP A 38 -24.26 28.64 -5.69
N PRO A 39 -24.75 29.80 -6.19
CA PRO A 39 -23.89 30.88 -6.63
C PRO A 39 -23.02 31.50 -5.54
N GLU A 40 -23.45 31.42 -4.26
CA GLU A 40 -22.66 31.92 -3.13
C GLU A 40 -21.45 31.04 -2.85
N SER A 41 -21.67 29.74 -2.70
CA SER A 41 -20.60 28.75 -2.59
C SER A 41 -19.67 28.77 -3.80
N HIS A 42 -20.19 29.07 -5.00
CA HIS A 42 -19.36 29.24 -6.20
C HIS A 42 -18.37 30.41 -6.07
N LYS A 43 -18.80 31.56 -5.55
CA LYS A 43 -17.91 32.72 -5.31
C LYS A 43 -16.78 32.36 -4.35
N HIS A 44 -17.14 31.69 -3.24
CA HIS A 44 -16.17 31.20 -2.26
C HIS A 44 -15.15 30.24 -2.88
N TYR A 45 -15.62 29.27 -3.63
CA TYR A 45 -14.78 28.28 -4.31
C TYR A 45 -13.79 28.91 -5.30
N VAL A 46 -14.25 29.89 -6.10
CA VAL A 46 -13.40 30.63 -7.05
C VAL A 46 -12.35 31.46 -6.31
N PHE A 47 -12.75 32.10 -5.20
CA PHE A 47 -11.83 32.88 -4.38
C PHE A 47 -10.74 32.04 -3.72
N GLU A 48 -11.09 30.87 -3.16
CA GLU A 48 -10.11 29.93 -2.60
C GLU A 48 -9.16 29.41 -3.67
N LYS A 49 -9.66 28.99 -4.82
CA LYS A 49 -8.81 28.60 -5.95
C LYS A 49 -7.85 29.70 -6.41
N TYR A 50 -8.29 30.96 -6.36
CA TYR A 50 -7.44 32.10 -6.68
C TYR A 50 -6.34 32.29 -5.63
N LYS A 51 -6.67 32.19 -4.33
CA LYS A 51 -5.70 32.23 -3.22
C LYS A 51 -4.64 31.15 -3.31
N ASP A 52 -5.04 29.93 -3.68
CA ASP A 52 -4.16 28.79 -3.80
C ASP A 52 -3.34 28.78 -5.10
N GLY A 53 -3.42 29.86 -5.91
CA GLY A 53 -2.71 29.97 -7.18
C GLY A 53 -3.24 29.04 -8.29
N HIS A 54 -4.39 28.41 -8.07
CA HIS A 54 -4.99 27.45 -9.00
C HIS A 54 -5.99 28.07 -9.98
N ALA A 55 -6.01 29.39 -10.10
CA ALA A 55 -6.88 30.12 -11.02
C ALA A 55 -6.06 31.16 -11.82
N GLY A 56 -6.30 31.24 -13.13
CA GLY A 56 -5.72 32.25 -14.02
C GLY A 56 -5.11 31.67 -15.31
N LYS A 57 -4.76 32.57 -16.25
CA LYS A 57 -4.17 32.21 -17.56
C LYS A 57 -2.77 31.58 -17.47
N ASN A 58 -2.11 31.64 -16.32
CA ASN A 58 -0.76 31.10 -16.08
C ASN A 58 -0.78 29.85 -15.19
N PHE A 59 -1.92 29.20 -15.01
CA PHE A 59 -1.97 27.93 -14.31
C PHE A 59 -1.23 26.88 -15.16
N GLN A 60 0.03 26.63 -14.81
CA GLN A 60 0.77 25.48 -15.32
C GLN A 60 0.25 24.24 -14.59
N THR A 61 -0.48 23.40 -15.30
CA THR A 61 -0.69 22.02 -14.86
C THR A 61 0.70 21.39 -14.77
N GLU A 62 1.06 20.89 -13.61
CA GLU A 62 2.28 20.09 -13.49
C GLU A 62 2.27 19.07 -14.62
N GLU A 63 3.36 19.02 -15.40
CA GLU A 63 3.47 18.07 -16.50
C GLU A 63 3.29 16.64 -15.94
N PRO A 64 2.62 15.75 -16.67
CA PRO A 64 2.42 14.38 -16.23
C PRO A 64 3.73 13.71 -15.78
N GLU A 65 4.86 14.08 -16.38
CA GLU A 65 6.19 13.60 -16.01
C GLU A 65 6.64 14.04 -14.60
N ASP A 66 6.26 15.24 -14.16
CA ASP A 66 6.61 15.71 -12.80
C ASP A 66 5.71 15.06 -11.73
N ILE A 67 4.46 14.77 -12.08
CA ILE A 67 3.57 13.96 -11.24
C ILE A 67 4.10 12.52 -11.16
N PHE A 68 4.55 11.96 -12.28
CA PHE A 68 5.18 10.63 -12.31
C PHE A 68 6.50 10.61 -11.56
N LYS A 69 7.31 11.66 -11.60
CA LYS A 69 8.54 11.79 -10.78
C LYS A 69 8.22 11.88 -9.29
N LYS A 70 7.19 12.60 -8.88
CA LYS A 70 6.74 12.67 -7.48
C LYS A 70 6.11 11.35 -7.02
N LEU A 71 5.41 10.63 -7.89
CA LEU A 71 4.87 9.29 -7.62
C LEU A 71 5.94 8.19 -7.76
N SER A 72 7.01 8.43 -8.52
CA SER A 72 8.11 7.49 -8.70
C SER A 72 9.19 7.59 -7.61
N THR A 73 9.01 8.38 -6.57
CA THR A 73 9.64 8.10 -5.30
C THR A 73 8.96 6.88 -4.68
N LYS A 74 8.87 5.78 -5.45
CA LYS A 74 8.80 4.45 -4.85
C LYS A 74 9.94 4.41 -3.87
N PRO A 75 9.69 4.05 -2.61
CA PRO A 75 10.79 3.87 -1.68
C PRO A 75 11.83 3.02 -2.43
N VAL A 76 13.04 3.55 -2.60
CA VAL A 76 14.15 2.79 -3.13
C VAL A 76 14.39 1.75 -2.06
N PHE A 77 13.76 0.59 -2.23
CA PHE A 77 14.02 -0.55 -1.39
C PHE A 77 15.49 -0.89 -1.62
N LYS A 78 16.37 -0.39 -0.73
CA LYS A 78 17.70 -0.95 -0.58
C LYS A 78 17.46 -2.44 -0.56
N LYS A 79 18.25 -3.24 -1.29
CA LYS A 79 18.27 -4.70 -1.17
C LYS A 79 18.15 -4.98 0.33
N ALA A 80 16.96 -5.32 0.81
CA ALA A 80 16.77 -5.63 2.21
C ALA A 80 17.46 -6.97 2.37
N VAL A 81 18.72 -6.92 2.79
CA VAL A 81 19.45 -8.11 3.21
C VAL A 81 18.73 -8.57 4.47
N ILE A 82 18.10 -9.72 4.40
CA ILE A 82 17.51 -10.36 5.57
C ILE A 82 18.67 -10.82 6.43
N ASP A 83 18.95 -10.10 7.49
CA ASP A 83 19.99 -10.41 8.47
C ASP A 83 19.44 -11.38 9.52
N LEU A 84 19.15 -12.58 9.08
CA LEU A 84 18.68 -13.69 9.91
C LEU A 84 19.44 -14.96 9.54
N PRO A 85 19.62 -15.88 10.50
CA PRO A 85 20.19 -17.18 10.22
C PRO A 85 19.32 -18.00 9.25
N SER A 86 19.95 -18.85 8.47
CA SER A 86 19.23 -19.80 7.63
C SER A 86 18.36 -20.72 8.49
N ALA A 87 17.14 -20.97 8.04
CA ALA A 87 16.25 -21.91 8.73
C ALA A 87 16.80 -23.34 8.78
N TYR A 88 17.76 -23.69 7.92
CA TYR A 88 18.42 -24.98 7.92
C TYR A 88 19.58 -25.08 8.92
N SER A 89 20.05 -23.96 9.47
CA SER A 89 21.11 -23.92 10.48
C SER A 89 20.60 -24.02 11.92
N VAL A 90 19.28 -23.91 12.13
CA VAL A 90 18.64 -23.99 13.45
C VAL A 90 17.82 -25.26 13.56
N ASP A 91 18.07 -26.06 14.57
CA ASP A 91 17.49 -27.44 14.69
C ASP A 91 15.96 -27.48 14.69
N VAL A 92 15.30 -26.51 15.32
CA VAL A 92 13.83 -26.48 15.40
C VAL A 92 13.22 -26.26 14.03
N SER A 93 13.71 -25.25 13.31
CA SER A 93 13.22 -24.93 11.96
C SER A 93 13.63 -25.96 10.94
N LYS A 94 14.85 -26.52 11.03
CA LYS A 94 15.32 -27.60 10.18
C LYS A 94 14.42 -28.83 10.29
N ARG A 95 14.17 -29.34 11.49
CA ARG A 95 13.28 -30.48 11.73
C ARG A 95 11.86 -30.22 11.19
N TYR A 96 11.37 -29.00 11.34
CA TYR A 96 10.07 -28.62 10.77
C TYR A 96 10.07 -28.71 9.24
N LEU A 97 11.07 -28.15 8.56
CA LEU A 97 11.19 -28.19 7.10
C LEU A 97 11.35 -29.63 6.59
N GLU A 98 12.18 -30.44 7.22
CA GLU A 98 12.35 -31.87 6.91
C GLU A 98 11.04 -32.65 7.05
N SER A 99 10.26 -32.40 8.12
CA SER A 99 8.93 -33.01 8.31
C SER A 99 7.92 -32.69 7.21
N ARG A 100 8.19 -31.61 6.44
CA ARG A 100 7.39 -31.18 5.28
C ARG A 100 8.03 -31.55 3.95
N ALA A 101 9.09 -32.33 3.96
CA ALA A 101 9.88 -32.69 2.79
C ALA A 101 10.42 -31.48 2.01
N ILE A 102 10.77 -30.40 2.74
CA ILE A 102 11.34 -29.19 2.18
C ILE A 102 12.83 -29.20 2.52
N PHE A 103 13.67 -29.49 1.53
CA PHE A 103 15.13 -29.66 1.70
C PHE A 103 15.93 -28.50 1.09
N GLU A 104 15.31 -27.68 0.26
CA GLU A 104 15.93 -26.56 -0.44
C GLU A 104 15.04 -25.32 -0.38
N GLY A 105 15.66 -24.14 -0.52
CA GLY A 105 14.99 -22.86 -0.58
C GLY A 105 15.67 -21.79 0.31
N LYS A 106 15.31 -20.55 0.07
CA LYS A 106 15.79 -19.40 0.86
C LYS A 106 14.82 -19.14 2.01
N PHE A 107 14.98 -19.89 3.09
CA PHE A 107 14.20 -19.73 4.31
C PHE A 107 15.10 -19.29 5.45
N TYR A 108 14.61 -18.41 6.30
CA TYR A 108 15.33 -17.88 7.43
C TYR A 108 14.61 -18.20 8.74
N TYR A 109 15.30 -18.12 9.85
CA TYR A 109 14.74 -18.33 11.16
C TYR A 109 14.74 -17.02 11.94
N ALA A 110 13.60 -16.63 12.48
CA ALA A 110 13.47 -15.52 13.41
C ALA A 110 13.04 -16.06 14.77
N GLU A 111 13.86 -15.83 15.80
CA GLU A 111 13.52 -16.12 17.18
C GLU A 111 12.39 -15.21 17.67
N ASN A 112 12.45 -13.94 17.27
CA ASN A 112 11.40 -12.94 17.50
C ASN A 112 10.98 -12.35 16.13
N PHE A 113 9.91 -12.88 15.58
CA PHE A 113 9.42 -12.44 14.26
C PHE A 113 8.92 -10.99 14.28
N GLN A 114 8.28 -10.55 15.35
CA GLN A 114 7.72 -9.20 15.46
C GLN A 114 8.84 -8.15 15.47
N GLU A 115 9.90 -8.40 16.25
CA GLU A 115 11.09 -7.54 16.27
C GLU A 115 11.76 -7.46 14.91
N PHE A 116 12.00 -8.61 14.27
CA PHE A 116 12.53 -8.66 12.92
C PHE A 116 11.68 -7.86 11.94
N VAL A 117 10.35 -8.01 11.95
CA VAL A 117 9.47 -7.26 11.05
C VAL A 117 9.60 -5.76 11.29
N ASN A 118 9.68 -5.30 12.54
CA ASN A 118 9.86 -3.89 12.84
C ASN A 118 11.22 -3.32 12.34
N THR A 119 12.23 -4.16 12.10
CA THR A 119 13.48 -3.71 11.46
C THR A 119 13.31 -3.39 9.98
N ILE A 120 12.44 -4.13 9.27
CA ILE A 120 12.20 -3.97 7.82
C ILE A 120 10.99 -3.10 7.50
N LYS A 121 9.97 -3.08 8.37
CA LYS A 121 8.78 -2.24 8.28
C LYS A 121 8.47 -1.68 9.69
N PRO A 122 9.04 -0.52 10.05
CA PRO A 122 8.84 0.08 11.38
C PRO A 122 7.36 0.26 11.75
N HIS A 123 7.05 0.10 13.02
CA HIS A 123 5.69 0.26 13.58
C HIS A 123 4.66 -0.77 13.07
N SER A 124 5.10 -1.91 12.55
CA SER A 124 4.19 -3.00 12.17
C SER A 124 3.58 -3.68 13.40
N PHE A 125 4.32 -3.73 14.50
CA PHE A 125 3.89 -4.26 15.79
C PHE A 125 4.20 -3.27 16.90
N GLU A 126 3.21 -3.01 17.77
CA GLU A 126 3.37 -2.09 18.91
C GLU A 126 4.19 -2.73 20.03
N ASP A 127 3.96 -4.01 20.31
CA ASP A 127 4.68 -4.79 21.30
C ASP A 127 5.45 -5.95 20.66
N THR A 128 6.74 -5.99 20.91
CA THR A 128 7.65 -7.04 20.43
C THR A 128 8.26 -7.86 21.57
N THR A 129 7.86 -7.59 22.81
CA THR A 129 8.45 -8.22 24.01
C THR A 129 8.24 -9.73 24.04
N TYR A 130 7.08 -10.19 23.55
CA TYR A 130 6.71 -11.60 23.50
C TYR A 130 6.67 -12.10 22.05
N GLY A 131 7.76 -11.92 21.35
CA GLY A 131 7.88 -12.36 19.97
C GLY A 131 7.84 -13.89 19.84
N GLU A 132 7.43 -14.35 18.67
CA GLU A 132 7.32 -15.77 18.36
C GLU A 132 8.40 -16.24 17.41
N GLU A 133 8.87 -17.47 17.66
CA GLU A 133 9.72 -18.18 16.71
C GLU A 133 8.96 -18.51 15.41
N ARG A 134 9.47 -18.01 14.30
CA ARG A 134 8.89 -18.27 12.99
C ARG A 134 9.95 -18.56 11.92
N ILE A 135 9.60 -19.42 10.98
CA ILE A 135 10.32 -19.51 9.71
C ILE A 135 9.89 -18.32 8.84
N VAL A 136 10.87 -17.55 8.38
CA VAL A 136 10.66 -16.40 7.51
C VAL A 136 10.83 -16.83 6.06
N ILE A 137 9.77 -16.66 5.29
CA ILE A 137 9.70 -16.94 3.86
C ILE A 137 9.73 -15.61 3.13
N PRO A 138 10.81 -15.25 2.44
CA PRO A 138 10.86 -14.00 1.69
C PRO A 138 9.96 -14.05 0.46
N LEU A 139 9.22 -12.99 0.22
CA LEU A 139 8.50 -12.75 -1.01
C LEU A 139 9.37 -11.82 -1.86
N VAL A 140 9.91 -12.34 -2.95
CA VAL A 140 10.84 -11.63 -3.83
C VAL A 140 10.22 -11.48 -5.21
N ARG A 141 10.45 -10.33 -5.85
CA ARG A 141 10.08 -10.05 -7.23
C ARG A 141 11.14 -9.17 -7.88
N ASP A 142 11.63 -9.58 -9.05
CA ASP A 142 12.70 -8.88 -9.78
C ASP A 142 13.94 -8.62 -8.89
N GLY A 143 14.32 -9.61 -8.05
CA GLY A 143 15.43 -9.53 -7.10
C GLY A 143 15.20 -8.56 -5.93
N LYS A 144 14.00 -8.05 -5.71
CA LYS A 144 13.64 -7.14 -4.61
C LYS A 144 12.71 -7.84 -3.62
N LEU A 145 12.98 -7.63 -2.33
CA LEU A 145 12.08 -8.09 -1.27
C LEU A 145 10.80 -7.24 -1.27
N ILE A 146 9.66 -7.85 -1.60
CA ILE A 146 8.35 -7.21 -1.62
C ILE A 146 7.52 -7.49 -0.36
N GLY A 147 7.91 -8.48 0.42
CA GLY A 147 7.27 -8.83 1.67
C GLY A 147 7.92 -10.03 2.31
N VAL A 148 7.43 -10.40 3.49
CA VAL A 148 7.83 -11.61 4.21
C VAL A 148 6.62 -12.33 4.74
N GLN A 149 6.67 -13.66 4.78
CA GLN A 149 5.68 -14.48 5.43
C GLN A 149 6.33 -15.25 6.57
N GLY A 150 5.79 -15.12 7.77
CA GLY A 150 6.24 -15.85 8.96
C GLY A 150 5.39 -17.10 9.20
N ARG A 151 5.99 -18.30 9.16
CA ARG A 151 5.36 -19.55 9.57
C ARG A 151 5.67 -19.83 11.05
N ALA A 152 4.66 -19.88 11.91
CA ALA A 152 4.84 -20.22 13.32
C ALA A 152 5.34 -21.67 13.49
N LEU A 153 6.32 -21.85 14.35
CA LEU A 153 6.84 -23.16 14.75
C LEU A 153 6.09 -23.72 15.96
N SER A 154 5.49 -22.85 16.76
CA SER A 154 4.64 -23.17 17.91
C SER A 154 3.20 -23.53 17.51
N SER A 155 2.38 -23.94 18.50
CA SER A 155 0.96 -24.22 18.35
C SER A 155 0.07 -22.97 18.23
N ASN A 156 0.62 -21.84 17.75
CA ASN A 156 -0.15 -20.62 17.56
C ASN A 156 -1.31 -20.81 16.58
N PRO A 157 -2.52 -20.32 16.89
CA PRO A 157 -3.67 -20.34 15.98
C PRO A 157 -3.40 -19.61 14.67
N ILE A 158 -2.57 -18.53 14.68
CA ILE A 158 -2.15 -17.80 13.49
C ILE A 158 -0.90 -18.48 12.90
N LYS A 159 -1.12 -19.53 12.13
CA LYS A 159 -0.03 -20.33 11.53
C LYS A 159 0.83 -19.53 10.56
N TYR A 160 0.25 -18.66 9.77
CA TYR A 160 0.93 -17.83 8.79
C TYR A 160 0.59 -16.36 9.00
N LEU A 161 1.60 -15.51 8.97
CA LEU A 161 1.47 -14.07 9.06
C LEU A 161 2.27 -13.42 7.93
N THR A 162 1.59 -12.70 7.04
CA THR A 162 2.22 -12.08 5.87
C THR A 162 2.29 -10.57 6.06
N ILE A 163 3.48 -10.02 5.93
CA ILE A 163 3.76 -8.58 5.99
C ILE A 163 4.27 -8.14 4.63
N MET A 164 3.54 -7.26 3.98
CA MET A 164 3.92 -6.69 2.70
C MET A 164 4.72 -5.40 2.91
N LEU A 165 5.84 -5.27 2.22
CA LEU A 165 6.62 -4.04 2.11
C LEU A 165 6.09 -3.19 0.95
N ASP A 166 5.67 -3.85 -0.12
CA ASP A 166 4.95 -3.27 -1.26
C ASP A 166 3.50 -3.78 -1.22
N GLU A 167 2.57 -2.91 -0.86
CA GLU A 167 1.15 -3.29 -0.66
C GLU A 167 0.44 -3.61 -1.97
N ASP A 168 0.95 -3.08 -3.09
CA ASP A 168 0.42 -3.32 -4.44
C ASP A 168 0.96 -4.62 -5.07
N ALA A 169 1.97 -5.23 -4.46
CA ALA A 169 2.57 -6.45 -4.96
C ALA A 169 1.73 -7.71 -4.64
N PRO A 170 1.74 -8.72 -5.53
CA PRO A 170 1.05 -9.97 -5.28
C PRO A 170 1.71 -10.75 -4.13
N LYS A 171 0.88 -11.37 -3.26
CA LYS A 171 1.33 -12.18 -2.12
C LYS A 171 1.67 -13.62 -2.58
N ILE A 172 2.63 -13.76 -3.48
CA ILE A 172 3.00 -15.05 -4.07
C ILE A 172 4.48 -15.31 -3.80
N TYR A 173 4.81 -16.52 -3.35
CA TYR A 173 6.18 -17.00 -3.20
C TYR A 173 6.67 -17.60 -4.52
N GLY A 174 7.95 -17.38 -4.85
CA GLY A 174 8.59 -17.98 -6.01
C GLY A 174 8.19 -17.33 -7.34
N LEU A 175 8.08 -16.00 -7.36
CA LEU A 175 7.84 -15.23 -8.60
C LEU A 175 9.12 -14.95 -9.39
N ASP A 176 10.30 -15.16 -8.80
CA ASP A 176 11.62 -15.04 -9.43
C ASP A 176 12.14 -16.41 -9.87
#